data_5c9764f8a22a411b73dd174f50a0a13a
#
_entry.id   5c9764f8a22a411b73dd174f50a0a13a
#
_cell.length_a   1.000
_cell.length_b   1.000
_cell.length_c   1.000
_cell.angle_alpha   90.00
_cell.angle_beta   90.00
_cell.angle_gamma   90.00
#
_symmetry.space_group_name_H-M   'P 1'
#
loop_
_entity.id
_entity.type
_entity.pdbx_description
1 polymer ?
#
loop_
_entity_poly.entity_id
_entity_poly.type
_entity_poly.pdbx_seq_one_letter_code
_entity_poly.pdbx_strand_id
1 'polypeptide(L)'
;MIELVQNLLTEKFSEIEFNQEKHIYKVKSDEYISVTTILKQFVPEFDIEEISKRVSKKTGVSQEQIKQEWIEAGDNGREIGTALHKYIENNVSDLPYEKPNVQGSNLELLNKKINQFDKFKQEHLTGKEIVGSEIIIYDEDYKVAGTIDCLIYDPIKNIFWFVDWKSNKKISESNKWSTLLPPLQKYENSDYVKYSLQLSIYRYIVEKKIFKNIPNSENFINNSYNVIVNFPLNEDTYKIYFTNYMKFSIQQLLNLRLKKLQ
;
A
#
# COMPACT_ATOMS: atom_id res chain seq x y z
N MET A 1 -12.56 -6.47 -21.42
CA MET A 1 -12.69 -6.34 -19.94
C MET A 1 -11.80 -5.20 -19.43
N ILE A 2 -10.51 -5.22 -19.71
CA ILE A 2 -9.56 -4.19 -19.22
C ILE A 2 -9.95 -2.81 -19.66
N GLU A 3 -10.11 -2.56 -20.94
CA GLU A 3 -10.47 -1.25 -21.48
C GLU A 3 -11.75 -0.69 -20.82
N LEU A 4 -12.74 -1.54 -20.56
CA LEU A 4 -13.94 -1.16 -19.83
C LEU A 4 -13.61 -0.69 -18.40
N VAL A 5 -12.77 -1.46 -17.68
CA VAL A 5 -12.38 -1.11 -16.30
C VAL A 5 -11.54 0.17 -16.30
N GLN A 6 -10.59 0.32 -17.21
CA GLN A 6 -9.77 1.53 -17.36
C GLN A 6 -10.62 2.77 -17.64
N ASN A 7 -11.59 2.68 -18.55
CA ASN A 7 -12.49 3.79 -18.86
C ASN A 7 -13.34 4.16 -17.65
N LEU A 8 -13.91 3.17 -16.94
CA LEU A 8 -14.68 3.42 -15.72
C LEU A 8 -13.84 4.03 -14.60
N LEU A 9 -12.59 3.59 -14.41
CA LEU A 9 -11.66 4.17 -13.43
C LEU A 9 -11.37 5.63 -13.78
N THR A 10 -11.01 5.90 -15.03
CA THR A 10 -10.69 7.25 -15.51
C THR A 10 -11.89 8.18 -15.38
N GLU A 11 -13.08 7.75 -15.81
CA GLU A 11 -14.30 8.55 -15.72
C GLU A 11 -14.67 8.84 -14.26
N LYS A 12 -14.69 7.79 -13.41
CA LYS A 12 -15.14 7.91 -12.02
C LYS A 12 -14.21 8.74 -11.15
N PHE A 13 -12.92 8.64 -11.38
CA PHE A 13 -11.91 9.27 -10.52
C PHE A 13 -11.20 10.46 -11.18
N SER A 14 -11.77 11.03 -12.26
CA SER A 14 -11.18 12.16 -13.00
C SER A 14 -11.08 13.47 -12.20
N GLU A 15 -11.94 13.67 -11.20
CA GLU A 15 -12.01 14.93 -10.45
C GLU A 15 -11.06 15.00 -9.25
N ILE A 16 -10.31 13.92 -8.95
CA ILE A 16 -9.43 13.91 -7.79
C ILE A 16 -8.06 14.48 -8.13
N GLU A 17 -7.59 15.40 -7.29
CA GLU A 17 -6.24 15.96 -7.33
C GLU A 17 -5.44 15.44 -6.15
N PHE A 18 -4.18 15.08 -6.38
CA PHE A 18 -3.25 14.67 -5.34
C PHE A 18 -2.05 15.61 -5.29
N ASN A 19 -1.91 16.31 -4.18
CA ASN A 19 -0.69 17.08 -3.89
C ASN A 19 0.32 16.16 -3.19
N GLN A 20 1.35 15.76 -3.92
CA GLN A 20 2.35 14.83 -3.44
C GLN A 20 3.21 15.40 -2.30
N GLU A 21 3.57 16.69 -2.35
CA GLU A 21 4.40 17.34 -1.32
C GLU A 21 3.68 17.40 0.03
N LYS A 22 2.39 17.73 0.01
CA LYS A 22 1.56 17.85 1.22
C LYS A 22 0.84 16.56 1.58
N HIS A 23 0.89 15.56 0.70
CA HIS A 23 0.14 14.31 0.81
C HIS A 23 -1.37 14.54 1.04
N ILE A 24 -1.96 15.47 0.28
CA ILE A 24 -3.36 15.87 0.40
C ILE A 24 -4.10 15.48 -0.88
N TYR A 25 -5.23 14.81 -0.70
CA TYR A 25 -6.19 14.51 -1.76
C TYR A 25 -7.32 15.52 -1.72
N LYS A 26 -7.73 16.05 -2.89
CA LYS A 26 -8.87 16.96 -3.05
C LYS A 26 -9.78 16.52 -4.18
N VAL A 27 -11.08 16.62 -3.95
CA VAL A 27 -12.09 16.50 -4.99
C VAL A 27 -12.89 17.81 -4.96
N LYS A 28 -12.76 18.64 -6.02
CA LYS A 28 -13.25 20.02 -6.03
C LYS A 28 -12.64 20.83 -4.88
N SER A 29 -13.46 21.32 -3.96
CA SER A 29 -13.02 22.08 -2.77
C SER A 29 -12.82 21.22 -1.53
N ASP A 30 -13.21 19.95 -1.56
CA ASP A 30 -13.22 19.09 -0.38
C ASP A 30 -11.91 18.32 -0.21
N GLU A 31 -11.39 18.32 1.00
CA GLU A 31 -10.23 17.49 1.36
C GLU A 31 -10.66 16.08 1.78
N TYR A 32 -9.92 15.10 1.30
CA TYR A 32 -10.12 13.69 1.59
C TYR A 32 -8.97 13.15 2.41
N ILE A 33 -9.29 12.40 3.47
CA ILE A 33 -8.27 11.73 4.29
C ILE A 33 -7.69 10.55 3.51
N SER A 34 -6.36 10.37 3.55
CA SER A 34 -5.76 9.19 2.93
C SER A 34 -6.11 7.92 3.71
N VAL A 35 -6.21 6.80 3.00
CA VAL A 35 -6.40 5.47 3.61
C VAL A 35 -5.33 5.17 4.65
N THR A 36 -4.08 5.50 4.38
CA THR A 36 -2.98 5.31 5.33
C THR A 36 -3.13 6.18 6.58
N THR A 37 -3.61 7.42 6.43
CA THR A 37 -3.84 8.34 7.55
C THR A 37 -5.01 7.87 8.42
N ILE A 38 -6.11 7.38 7.82
CA ILE A 38 -7.22 6.86 8.62
C ILE A 38 -6.81 5.60 9.38
N LEU A 39 -6.03 4.70 8.77
CA LEU A 39 -5.55 3.49 9.44
C LEU A 39 -4.59 3.80 10.59
N LYS A 40 -3.74 4.83 10.48
CA LYS A 40 -2.86 5.28 11.57
C LYS A 40 -3.61 5.63 12.84
N GLN A 41 -4.87 6.10 12.75
CA GLN A 41 -5.69 6.43 13.93
C GLN A 41 -6.02 5.19 14.80
N PHE A 42 -5.85 3.99 14.24
CA PHE A 42 -6.11 2.72 14.93
C PHE A 42 -4.84 1.96 15.29
N VAL A 43 -3.67 2.55 15.08
CA VAL A 43 -2.39 2.00 15.50
C VAL A 43 -2.02 2.61 16.85
N PRO A 44 -1.68 1.80 17.86
CA PRO A 44 -1.15 2.33 19.12
C PRO A 44 0.07 3.23 18.88
N GLU A 45 0.17 4.28 19.64
CA GLU A 45 1.30 5.20 19.56
C GLU A 45 2.61 4.49 19.89
N PHE A 46 3.64 4.76 19.13
CA PHE A 46 4.98 4.23 19.34
C PHE A 46 5.75 5.19 20.24
N ASP A 47 5.91 4.82 21.52
CA ASP A 47 6.70 5.60 22.47
C ASP A 47 8.20 5.45 22.18
N ILE A 48 8.71 6.38 21.35
CA ILE A 48 10.12 6.41 20.94
C ILE A 48 11.03 6.61 22.14
N GLU A 49 10.59 7.37 23.16
CA GLU A 49 11.40 7.67 24.34
C GLU A 49 11.57 6.43 25.21
N GLU A 50 10.47 5.75 25.53
CA GLU A 50 10.53 4.56 26.37
C GLU A 50 11.26 3.42 25.64
N ILE A 51 10.97 3.21 24.35
CA ILE A 51 11.53 2.08 23.60
C ILE A 51 13.02 2.30 23.36
N SER A 52 13.47 3.51 22.97
CA SER A 52 14.90 3.80 22.78
C SER A 52 15.68 3.67 24.08
N LYS A 53 15.11 4.10 25.21
CA LYS A 53 15.71 3.92 26.55
C LYS A 53 15.88 2.45 26.92
N ARG A 54 14.88 1.61 26.59
CA ARG A 54 14.95 0.16 26.81
C ARG A 54 16.03 -0.51 25.94
N VAL A 55 16.11 -0.11 24.66
CA VAL A 55 17.14 -0.61 23.75
C VAL A 55 18.53 -0.17 24.20
N SER A 56 18.70 1.10 24.60
CA SER A 56 19.96 1.63 25.12
C SER A 56 20.47 0.81 26.32
N LYS A 57 19.60 0.52 27.29
CA LYS A 57 19.95 -0.32 28.44
C LYS A 57 20.39 -1.74 28.05
N LYS A 58 19.81 -2.29 26.96
CA LYS A 58 20.11 -3.66 26.50
C LYS A 58 21.40 -3.73 25.70
N THR A 59 21.69 -2.69 24.88
CA THR A 59 22.78 -2.70 23.90
C THR A 59 24.03 -1.95 24.36
N GLY A 60 23.89 -1.06 25.34
CA GLY A 60 24.96 -0.14 25.76
C GLY A 60 25.17 1.06 24.81
N VAL A 61 24.39 1.16 23.74
CA VAL A 61 24.43 2.31 22.82
C VAL A 61 23.61 3.47 23.41
N SER A 62 24.05 4.71 23.21
CA SER A 62 23.34 5.88 23.73
C SER A 62 21.93 5.99 23.15
N GLN A 63 20.99 6.52 23.92
CA GLN A 63 19.58 6.66 23.47
C GLN A 63 19.50 7.60 22.26
N GLU A 64 20.27 8.66 22.24
CA GLU A 64 20.35 9.63 21.15
C GLU A 64 20.85 8.98 19.84
N GLN A 65 21.89 8.16 19.94
CA GLN A 65 22.41 7.44 18.79
C GLN A 65 21.37 6.46 18.22
N ILE A 66 20.66 5.72 19.06
CA ILE A 66 19.60 4.81 18.63
C ILE A 66 18.49 5.55 17.90
N LYS A 67 18.05 6.71 18.43
CA LYS A 67 17.03 7.54 17.77
C LYS A 67 17.51 8.03 16.41
N GLN A 68 18.77 8.49 16.34
CA GLN A 68 19.36 8.97 15.09
C GLN A 68 19.43 7.86 14.05
N GLU A 69 19.89 6.66 14.42
CA GLU A 69 19.92 5.48 13.54
C GLU A 69 18.52 5.12 13.02
N TRP A 70 17.46 5.24 13.84
CA TRP A 70 16.08 4.98 13.41
C TRP A 70 15.57 6.04 12.43
N ILE A 71 15.91 7.31 12.64
CA ILE A 71 15.56 8.40 11.72
C ILE A 71 16.23 8.16 10.37
N GLU A 72 17.54 7.93 10.37
CA GLU A 72 18.32 7.68 9.14
C GLU A 72 17.82 6.44 8.39
N ALA A 73 17.52 5.35 9.09
CA ALA A 73 16.95 4.15 8.50
C ALA A 73 15.57 4.42 7.87
N GLY A 74 14.77 5.28 8.52
CA GLY A 74 13.46 5.70 8.00
C GLY A 74 13.59 6.55 6.74
N ASP A 75 14.53 7.51 6.72
CA ASP A 75 14.78 8.39 5.57
C ASP A 75 15.32 7.61 4.38
N ASN A 76 16.33 6.78 4.58
CA ASN A 76 16.86 5.88 3.56
C ASN A 76 15.79 4.93 3.01
N GLY A 77 14.94 4.39 3.89
CA GLY A 77 13.83 3.52 3.49
C GLY A 77 12.82 4.25 2.61
N ARG A 78 12.51 5.53 2.90
CA ARG A 78 11.61 6.35 2.08
C ARG A 78 12.21 6.67 0.72
N GLU A 79 13.49 7.08 0.66
CA GLU A 79 14.19 7.38 -0.59
C GLU A 79 14.19 6.18 -1.52
N ILE A 80 14.65 5.02 -1.02
CA ILE A 80 14.70 3.77 -1.79
C ILE A 80 13.29 3.32 -2.20
N GLY A 81 12.32 3.42 -1.29
CA GLY A 81 10.93 3.05 -1.56
C GLY A 81 10.31 3.88 -2.68
N THR A 82 10.45 5.21 -2.61
CA THR A 82 9.95 6.13 -3.65
C THR A 82 10.60 5.86 -5.01
N ALA A 83 11.92 5.66 -5.03
CA ALA A 83 12.65 5.35 -6.25
C ALA A 83 12.24 3.99 -6.86
N LEU A 84 12.00 2.99 -6.01
CA LEU A 84 11.53 1.67 -6.45
C LEU A 84 10.11 1.74 -7.03
N HIS A 85 9.17 2.42 -6.36
CA HIS A 85 7.81 2.61 -6.87
C HIS A 85 7.83 3.30 -8.23
N LYS A 86 8.67 4.35 -8.40
CA LYS A 86 8.80 5.03 -9.68
C LYS A 86 9.37 4.13 -10.77
N TYR A 87 10.37 3.29 -10.44
CA TYR A 87 10.87 2.28 -11.37
C TYR A 87 9.77 1.31 -11.81
N ILE A 88 9.01 0.79 -10.84
CA ILE A 88 7.94 -0.18 -11.10
C ILE A 88 6.85 0.47 -11.96
N GLU A 89 6.37 1.66 -11.59
CA GLU A 89 5.37 2.42 -12.34
C GLU A 89 5.78 2.57 -13.82
N ASN A 90 6.98 3.07 -14.07
CA ASN A 90 7.47 3.26 -15.43
C ASN A 90 7.56 1.93 -16.19
N ASN A 91 8.01 0.88 -15.52
CA ASN A 91 8.21 -0.43 -16.12
C ASN A 91 6.90 -1.17 -16.46
N VAL A 92 5.85 -1.03 -15.63
CA VAL A 92 4.54 -1.66 -15.88
C VAL A 92 3.65 -0.83 -16.81
N SER A 93 3.93 0.47 -16.95
CA SER A 93 3.20 1.39 -17.84
C SER A 93 3.90 1.65 -19.17
N ASP A 94 5.01 0.94 -19.44
CA ASP A 94 5.85 1.11 -20.63
C ASP A 94 6.30 2.58 -20.84
N LEU A 95 6.52 3.30 -19.74
CA LEU A 95 7.03 4.67 -19.75
C LEU A 95 8.56 4.68 -19.74
N PRO A 96 9.19 5.73 -20.28
CA PRO A 96 10.64 5.89 -20.22
C PRO A 96 11.12 5.87 -18.77
N TYR A 97 12.13 5.05 -18.49
CA TYR A 97 12.73 5.00 -17.16
C TYR A 97 13.68 6.19 -16.97
N GLU A 98 13.33 7.06 -16.06
CA GLU A 98 14.22 8.10 -15.56
C GLU A 98 14.99 7.56 -14.36
N LYS A 99 16.32 7.56 -14.47
CA LYS A 99 17.19 7.11 -13.37
C LYS A 99 16.96 7.98 -12.14
N PRO A 100 16.57 7.39 -10.99
CA PRO A 100 16.37 8.17 -9.77
C PRO A 100 17.67 8.77 -9.27
N ASN A 101 17.61 9.93 -8.63
CA ASN A 101 18.75 10.58 -8.00
C ASN A 101 19.09 9.95 -6.64
N VAL A 102 19.36 8.65 -6.65
CA VAL A 102 19.75 7.86 -5.47
C VAL A 102 21.26 7.55 -5.61
N GLN A 103 22.02 7.75 -4.56
CA GLN A 103 23.49 7.62 -4.59
C GLN A 103 24.03 6.70 -3.48
N GLY A 104 25.33 6.36 -3.59
CA GLY A 104 26.03 5.59 -2.56
C GLY A 104 25.41 4.22 -2.29
N SER A 105 25.40 3.82 -1.02
CA SER A 105 24.86 2.54 -0.58
C SER A 105 23.35 2.36 -0.88
N ASN A 106 22.57 3.46 -0.89
CA ASN A 106 21.17 3.42 -1.24
C ASN A 106 20.94 3.01 -2.69
N LEU A 107 21.84 3.39 -3.61
CA LEU A 107 21.77 2.95 -5.01
C LEU A 107 21.98 1.44 -5.16
N GLU A 108 22.94 0.87 -4.43
CA GLU A 108 23.16 -0.60 -4.45
C GLU A 108 21.94 -1.35 -3.92
N LEU A 109 21.34 -0.86 -2.83
CA LEU A 109 20.14 -1.42 -2.25
C LEU A 109 18.92 -1.30 -3.20
N LEU A 110 18.79 -0.16 -3.87
CA LEU A 110 17.75 0.04 -4.90
C LEU A 110 17.92 -0.93 -6.06
N ASN A 111 19.15 -1.07 -6.60
CA ASN A 111 19.42 -1.99 -7.70
C ASN A 111 19.10 -3.45 -7.33
N LYS A 112 19.38 -3.86 -6.10
CA LYS A 112 19.00 -5.19 -5.60
C LYS A 112 17.47 -5.38 -5.65
N LYS A 113 16.69 -4.38 -5.22
CA LYS A 113 15.23 -4.44 -5.23
C LYS A 113 14.66 -4.39 -6.66
N ILE A 114 15.27 -3.64 -7.54
CA ILE A 114 14.95 -3.63 -8.98
C ILE A 114 15.11 -5.02 -9.57
N ASN A 115 16.22 -5.70 -9.32
CA ASN A 115 16.44 -7.07 -9.79
C ASN A 115 15.39 -8.06 -9.23
N GLN A 116 14.96 -7.88 -7.98
CA GLN A 116 13.89 -8.67 -7.38
C GLN A 116 12.54 -8.42 -8.07
N PHE A 117 12.23 -7.16 -8.40
CA PHE A 117 11.04 -6.81 -9.16
C PHE A 117 11.06 -7.37 -10.58
N ASP A 118 12.17 -7.27 -11.30
CA ASP A 118 12.31 -7.78 -12.66
C ASP A 118 12.08 -9.31 -12.69
N LYS A 119 12.61 -10.02 -11.69
CA LYS A 119 12.34 -11.43 -11.50
C LYS A 119 10.84 -11.70 -11.23
N PHE A 120 10.23 -10.93 -10.33
CA PHE A 120 8.78 -11.03 -10.07
C PHE A 120 7.96 -10.79 -11.34
N LYS A 121 8.30 -9.74 -12.12
CA LYS A 121 7.63 -9.42 -13.38
C LYS A 121 7.69 -10.61 -14.34
N GLN A 122 8.86 -11.19 -14.53
CA GLN A 122 9.04 -12.34 -15.42
C GLN A 122 8.24 -13.56 -14.97
N GLU A 123 8.20 -13.87 -13.67
CA GLU A 123 7.59 -15.07 -13.14
C GLU A 123 6.07 -14.95 -12.95
N HIS A 124 5.56 -13.74 -12.67
CA HIS A 124 4.17 -13.56 -12.26
C HIS A 124 3.32 -12.65 -13.13
N LEU A 125 3.92 -11.75 -13.93
CA LEU A 125 3.15 -10.84 -14.78
C LEU A 125 3.01 -11.33 -16.22
N THR A 126 3.77 -12.31 -16.65
CA THR A 126 3.62 -12.91 -17.98
C THR A 126 2.22 -13.48 -18.16
N GLY A 127 1.52 -13.05 -19.22
CA GLY A 127 0.14 -13.45 -19.50
C GLY A 127 -0.93 -12.78 -18.65
N LYS A 128 -0.54 -11.84 -17.78
CA LYS A 128 -1.47 -10.93 -17.10
C LYS A 128 -1.42 -9.55 -17.73
N GLU A 129 -2.46 -8.79 -17.49
CA GLU A 129 -2.65 -7.48 -18.12
C GLU A 129 -2.68 -6.40 -17.04
N ILE A 130 -1.87 -5.35 -17.20
CA ILE A 130 -1.86 -4.22 -16.28
C ILE A 130 -3.06 -3.32 -16.58
N VAL A 131 -3.98 -3.21 -15.62
CA VAL A 131 -5.11 -2.28 -15.70
C VAL A 131 -4.65 -0.85 -15.49
N GLY A 132 -3.73 -0.64 -14.53
CA GLY A 132 -3.09 0.64 -14.28
C GLY A 132 -2.14 0.56 -13.08
N SER A 133 -1.27 1.56 -12.98
CA SER A 133 -0.38 1.78 -11.83
C SER A 133 -0.64 3.16 -11.23
N GLU A 134 -0.33 3.34 -9.95
CA GLU A 134 -0.53 4.57 -9.19
C GLU A 134 -1.96 5.15 -9.38
N ILE A 135 -2.97 4.25 -9.34
CA ILE A 135 -4.37 4.62 -9.59
C ILE A 135 -4.92 5.33 -8.36
N ILE A 136 -5.21 6.62 -8.50
CA ILE A 136 -5.84 7.39 -7.43
C ILE A 136 -7.35 7.09 -7.41
N ILE A 137 -7.85 6.72 -6.25
CA ILE A 137 -9.26 6.38 -6.01
C ILE A 137 -9.81 7.12 -4.80
N TYR A 138 -11.13 7.31 -4.76
CA TYR A 138 -11.79 7.92 -3.61
C TYR A 138 -13.22 7.42 -3.40
N ASP A 139 -13.72 7.62 -2.18
CA ASP A 139 -15.13 7.42 -1.84
C ASP A 139 -15.69 8.70 -1.21
N GLU A 140 -16.64 9.32 -1.90
CA GLU A 140 -17.24 10.60 -1.51
C GLU A 140 -18.09 10.49 -0.24
N ASP A 141 -18.71 9.33 0.02
CA ASP A 141 -19.55 9.14 1.20
C ASP A 141 -18.72 9.20 2.49
N TYR A 142 -17.49 8.66 2.43
CA TYR A 142 -16.58 8.62 3.58
C TYR A 142 -15.51 9.72 3.55
N LYS A 143 -15.41 10.49 2.47
CA LYS A 143 -14.31 11.43 2.20
C LYS A 143 -12.94 10.80 2.45
N VAL A 144 -12.73 9.62 1.85
CA VAL A 144 -11.50 8.82 1.94
C VAL A 144 -10.93 8.65 0.54
N ALA A 145 -9.62 8.80 0.40
CA ALA A 145 -8.90 8.61 -0.86
C ALA A 145 -7.61 7.81 -0.66
N GLY A 146 -7.06 7.32 -1.75
CA GLY A 146 -5.76 6.65 -1.73
C GLY A 146 -5.29 6.28 -3.12
N THR A 147 -4.09 5.72 -3.20
CA THR A 147 -3.47 5.29 -4.45
C THR A 147 -3.26 3.78 -4.41
N ILE A 148 -3.73 3.08 -5.44
CA ILE A 148 -3.44 1.66 -5.66
C ILE A 148 -2.13 1.61 -6.46
N ASP A 149 -1.10 0.97 -5.92
CA ASP A 149 0.20 0.90 -6.58
C ASP A 149 0.10 0.19 -7.94
N CYS A 150 -0.65 -0.92 -8.01
CA CYS A 150 -0.91 -1.59 -9.27
C CYS A 150 -2.21 -2.43 -9.22
N LEU A 151 -3.03 -2.32 -10.26
CA LEU A 151 -4.18 -3.19 -10.50
C LEU A 151 -3.88 -4.06 -11.72
N ILE A 152 -3.94 -5.38 -11.52
CA ILE A 152 -3.60 -6.38 -12.54
C ILE A 152 -4.81 -7.25 -12.81
N TYR A 153 -5.05 -7.58 -14.06
CA TYR A 153 -6.07 -8.55 -14.46
C TYR A 153 -5.42 -9.86 -14.90
N ASP A 154 -5.91 -10.95 -14.37
CA ASP A 154 -5.57 -12.32 -14.79
C ASP A 154 -6.68 -12.85 -15.69
N PRO A 155 -6.50 -12.86 -17.02
CA PRO A 155 -7.55 -13.26 -17.96
C PRO A 155 -7.89 -14.75 -17.89
N ILE A 156 -6.94 -15.59 -17.47
CA ILE A 156 -7.15 -17.04 -17.35
C ILE A 156 -8.11 -17.35 -16.19
N LYS A 157 -7.91 -16.68 -15.05
CA LYS A 157 -8.75 -16.85 -13.86
C LYS A 157 -9.96 -15.92 -13.85
N ASN A 158 -9.99 -14.92 -14.70
CA ASN A 158 -10.97 -13.83 -14.71
C ASN A 158 -11.11 -13.15 -13.34
N ILE A 159 -9.98 -12.69 -12.80
CA ILE A 159 -9.88 -12.03 -11.49
C ILE A 159 -8.92 -10.85 -11.54
N PHE A 160 -9.03 -9.97 -10.55
CA PHE A 160 -8.11 -8.85 -10.36
C PHE A 160 -7.17 -9.10 -9.18
N TRP A 161 -5.95 -8.57 -9.28
CA TRP A 161 -4.99 -8.48 -8.20
C TRP A 161 -4.84 -7.00 -7.82
N PHE A 162 -5.17 -6.67 -6.58
CA PHE A 162 -4.88 -5.38 -5.96
C PHE A 162 -3.50 -5.50 -5.33
N VAL A 163 -2.51 -4.91 -5.96
CA VAL A 163 -1.11 -5.08 -5.57
C VAL A 163 -0.60 -3.85 -4.85
N ASP A 164 0.16 -4.08 -3.79
CA ASP A 164 0.84 -3.08 -2.98
C ASP A 164 2.32 -3.47 -2.88
N TRP A 165 3.19 -2.62 -3.43
CA TRP A 165 4.63 -2.84 -3.46
C TRP A 165 5.25 -2.39 -2.14
N LYS A 166 6.09 -3.23 -1.55
CA LYS A 166 6.78 -2.91 -0.30
C LYS A 166 8.28 -3.11 -0.41
N SER A 167 9.01 -2.17 0.17
CA SER A 167 10.47 -2.21 0.25
C SER A 167 10.98 -2.47 1.67
N ASN A 168 10.12 -3.00 2.54
CA ASN A 168 10.47 -3.29 3.93
C ASN A 168 11.60 -4.31 4.03
N LYS A 169 12.49 -4.14 5.01
CA LYS A 169 13.50 -5.14 5.36
C LYS A 169 12.86 -6.50 5.66
N LYS A 170 11.71 -6.45 6.33
CA LYS A 170 10.87 -7.61 6.63
C LYS A 170 9.44 -7.12 6.88
N ILE A 171 8.44 -7.85 6.44
CA ILE A 171 7.04 -7.66 6.85
C ILE A 171 6.79 -8.50 8.10
N SER A 172 6.39 -7.87 9.19
CA SER A 172 5.96 -8.57 10.40
C SER A 172 4.58 -9.18 10.16
N GLU A 173 4.48 -10.51 10.21
CA GLU A 173 3.22 -11.21 10.00
C GLU A 173 2.38 -11.30 11.29
N SER A 174 3.02 -11.25 12.45
CA SER A 174 2.38 -11.30 13.75
C SER A 174 3.01 -10.32 14.75
N ASN A 175 2.23 -9.91 15.75
CA ASN A 175 2.70 -9.12 16.89
C ASN A 175 1.90 -9.48 18.14
N LYS A 176 2.34 -10.49 18.85
CA LYS A 176 1.66 -11.01 20.06
C LYS A 176 1.60 -10.02 21.24
N TRP A 177 2.33 -8.90 21.15
CA TRP A 177 2.48 -7.94 22.25
C TRP A 177 1.61 -6.70 22.09
N SER A 178 1.03 -6.49 20.91
CA SER A 178 0.26 -5.29 20.62
C SER A 178 -0.85 -5.60 19.62
N THR A 179 -2.04 -5.07 19.89
CA THR A 179 -3.18 -5.12 18.98
C THR A 179 -3.50 -3.73 18.45
N LEU A 180 -4.27 -3.65 17.38
CA LEU A 180 -4.82 -2.39 16.92
C LEU A 180 -5.84 -1.82 17.93
N LEU A 181 -6.15 -0.53 17.82
CA LEU A 181 -7.16 0.14 18.64
C LEU A 181 -8.59 -0.18 18.17
N PRO A 182 -9.61 -0.05 19.03
CA PRO A 182 -11.01 -0.24 18.65
C PRO A 182 -11.41 0.59 17.42
N PRO A 183 -12.19 0.01 16.47
CA PRO A 183 -12.88 -1.29 16.51
C PRO A 183 -12.04 -2.47 15.99
N LEU A 184 -10.75 -2.29 15.77
CA LEU A 184 -9.86 -3.28 15.15
C LEU A 184 -9.05 -4.10 16.16
N GLN A 185 -9.37 -4.02 17.45
CA GLN A 185 -8.60 -4.63 18.56
C GLN A 185 -8.49 -6.16 18.52
N LYS A 186 -9.28 -6.83 17.70
CA LYS A 186 -9.15 -8.27 17.45
C LYS A 186 -7.95 -8.66 16.57
N TYR A 187 -7.31 -7.66 15.96
CA TYR A 187 -6.16 -7.86 15.10
C TYR A 187 -4.88 -7.43 15.79
N GLU A 188 -3.82 -8.20 15.55
CA GLU A 188 -2.47 -7.86 15.98
C GLU A 188 -1.96 -6.60 15.23
N ASN A 189 -1.21 -5.77 15.91
CA ASN A 189 -0.54 -4.61 15.30
C ASN A 189 0.70 -5.07 14.53
N SER A 190 0.51 -5.75 13.40
CA SER A 190 1.56 -6.22 12.48
C SER A 190 1.48 -5.50 11.13
N ASP A 191 2.58 -5.52 10.37
CA ASP A 191 2.60 -4.90 9.04
C ASP A 191 1.64 -5.63 8.09
N TYR A 192 1.62 -6.96 8.15
CA TYR A 192 0.70 -7.78 7.36
C TYR A 192 -0.76 -7.35 7.55
N VAL A 193 -1.20 -7.16 8.80
CA VAL A 193 -2.57 -6.73 9.10
C VAL A 193 -2.84 -5.32 8.59
N LYS A 194 -1.91 -4.38 8.82
CA LYS A 194 -2.07 -2.98 8.36
C LYS A 194 -2.19 -2.88 6.84
N TYR A 195 -1.33 -3.60 6.10
CA TYR A 195 -1.40 -3.64 4.63
C TYR A 195 -2.62 -4.39 4.13
N SER A 196 -3.05 -5.46 4.83
CA SER A 196 -4.31 -6.16 4.50
C SER A 196 -5.53 -5.24 4.61
N LEU A 197 -5.58 -4.41 5.65
CA LEU A 197 -6.63 -3.40 5.83
C LEU A 197 -6.57 -2.34 4.73
N GLN A 198 -5.38 -1.84 4.40
CA GLN A 198 -5.16 -0.86 3.33
C GLN A 198 -5.69 -1.38 1.99
N LEU A 199 -5.23 -2.54 1.55
CA LEU A 199 -5.69 -3.17 0.31
C LEU A 199 -7.19 -3.50 0.34
N SER A 200 -7.72 -3.86 1.51
CA SER A 200 -9.16 -4.11 1.66
C SER A 200 -10.00 -2.85 1.46
N ILE A 201 -9.54 -1.68 1.90
CA ILE A 201 -10.23 -0.41 1.65
C ILE A 201 -10.16 -0.07 0.15
N TYR A 202 -9.01 -0.21 -0.48
CA TYR A 202 -8.86 0.05 -1.91
C TYR A 202 -9.78 -0.84 -2.74
N ARG A 203 -9.74 -2.13 -2.49
CA ARG A 203 -10.63 -3.10 -3.14
C ARG A 203 -12.11 -2.76 -2.91
N TYR A 204 -12.51 -2.42 -1.69
CA TYR A 204 -13.88 -2.04 -1.37
C TYR A 204 -14.36 -0.82 -2.18
N ILE A 205 -13.51 0.20 -2.33
CA ILE A 205 -13.83 1.38 -3.14
C ILE A 205 -14.03 0.99 -4.61
N VAL A 206 -13.11 0.21 -5.18
CA VAL A 206 -13.22 -0.24 -6.58
C VAL A 206 -14.43 -1.14 -6.79
N GLU A 207 -14.70 -2.09 -5.89
CA GLU A 207 -15.91 -2.92 -5.96
C GLU A 207 -17.17 -2.07 -5.96
N LYS A 208 -17.25 -1.11 -5.04
CA LYS A 208 -18.42 -0.25 -4.85
C LYS A 208 -18.63 0.74 -6.00
N LYS A 209 -17.56 1.31 -6.55
CA LYS A 209 -17.64 2.41 -7.52
C LYS A 209 -17.51 1.95 -8.97
N ILE A 210 -16.80 0.84 -9.21
CA ILE A 210 -16.44 0.36 -10.55
C ILE A 210 -17.11 -0.99 -10.83
N PHE A 211 -16.72 -2.04 -10.12
CA PHE A 211 -17.09 -3.42 -10.47
C PHE A 211 -18.57 -3.68 -10.44
N LYS A 212 -19.31 -3.12 -9.48
CA LYS A 212 -20.78 -3.31 -9.43
C LYS A 212 -21.52 -2.75 -10.66
N ASN A 213 -20.89 -1.89 -11.45
CA ASN A 213 -21.45 -1.35 -12.68
C ASN A 213 -21.12 -2.19 -13.91
N ILE A 214 -20.38 -3.30 -13.74
CA ILE A 214 -19.99 -4.21 -14.80
C ILE A 214 -20.89 -5.45 -14.75
N PRO A 215 -21.57 -5.82 -15.83
CA PRO A 215 -22.38 -7.03 -15.88
C PRO A 215 -21.55 -8.28 -15.54
N ASN A 216 -22.15 -9.20 -14.77
CA ASN A 216 -21.52 -10.46 -14.34
C ASN A 216 -20.22 -10.29 -13.54
N SER A 217 -20.12 -9.18 -12.80
CA SER A 217 -18.92 -8.86 -11.99
C SER A 217 -18.75 -9.72 -10.74
N GLU A 218 -19.74 -10.53 -10.37
CA GLU A 218 -19.72 -11.34 -9.14
C GLU A 218 -18.48 -12.24 -9.03
N ASN A 219 -18.01 -12.80 -10.14
CA ASN A 219 -16.86 -13.68 -10.14
C ASN A 219 -15.61 -12.95 -9.64
N PHE A 220 -15.28 -11.79 -10.21
CA PHE A 220 -14.07 -11.07 -9.79
C PHE A 220 -14.26 -10.28 -8.49
N ILE A 221 -15.48 -9.87 -8.14
CA ILE A 221 -15.77 -9.32 -6.82
C ILE A 221 -15.47 -10.35 -5.71
N ASN A 222 -15.85 -11.62 -5.91
CA ASN A 222 -15.66 -12.64 -4.90
C ASN A 222 -14.24 -13.23 -4.87
N ASN A 223 -13.56 -13.33 -6.02
CA ASN A 223 -12.34 -14.11 -6.17
C ASN A 223 -11.07 -13.28 -6.39
N SER A 224 -11.15 -11.96 -6.50
CA SER A 224 -9.96 -11.09 -6.66
C SER A 224 -9.04 -11.17 -5.44
N TYR A 225 -7.75 -10.94 -5.67
CA TYR A 225 -6.72 -11.05 -4.64
C TYR A 225 -6.25 -9.67 -4.16
N ASN A 226 -5.98 -9.59 -2.87
CA ASN A 226 -5.18 -8.53 -2.28
C ASN A 226 -3.77 -9.08 -2.12
N VAL A 227 -2.78 -8.43 -2.71
CA VAL A 227 -1.41 -8.96 -2.83
C VAL A 227 -0.40 -7.94 -2.36
N ILE A 228 0.43 -8.31 -1.40
CA ILE A 228 1.60 -7.54 -1.02
C ILE A 228 2.80 -8.22 -1.67
N VAL A 229 3.58 -7.47 -2.42
CA VAL A 229 4.88 -7.95 -2.92
C VAL A 229 5.97 -7.17 -2.21
N ASN A 230 6.75 -7.85 -1.41
CA ASN A 230 7.86 -7.25 -0.68
C ASN A 230 9.20 -7.59 -1.32
N PHE A 231 10.06 -6.59 -1.41
CA PHE A 231 11.43 -6.68 -1.90
C PHE A 231 12.41 -6.51 -0.74
N PRO A 232 12.70 -7.58 0.04
CA PRO A 232 13.49 -7.48 1.26
C PRO A 232 14.97 -7.24 0.96
N LEU A 233 15.66 -6.54 1.89
CA LEU A 233 17.09 -6.24 1.74
C LEU A 233 18.00 -7.45 1.91
N ASN A 234 17.65 -8.32 2.84
CA ASN A 234 18.50 -9.44 3.30
C ASN A 234 18.29 -10.72 2.50
N GLU A 235 17.49 -10.69 1.45
CA GLU A 235 17.17 -11.85 0.62
C GLU A 235 17.42 -11.50 -0.85
N ASP A 236 17.69 -12.52 -1.67
CA ASP A 236 17.98 -12.32 -3.09
C ASP A 236 16.73 -12.45 -3.96
N THR A 237 15.57 -12.62 -3.31
CA THR A 237 14.29 -12.74 -3.99
C THR A 237 13.20 -11.98 -3.26
N TYR A 238 12.12 -11.68 -4.00
CA TYR A 238 10.90 -11.08 -3.48
C TYR A 238 10.08 -12.08 -2.64
N LYS A 239 9.12 -11.54 -1.87
CA LYS A 239 8.09 -12.32 -1.16
C LYS A 239 6.71 -11.86 -1.55
N ILE A 240 5.80 -12.81 -1.77
CA ILE A 240 4.39 -12.54 -2.06
C ILE A 240 3.54 -12.96 -0.87
N TYR A 241 2.66 -12.05 -0.45
CA TYR A 241 1.66 -12.32 0.58
C TYR A 241 0.27 -12.09 -0.01
N PHE A 242 -0.51 -13.17 -0.10
CA PHE A 242 -1.94 -13.06 -0.41
C PHE A 242 -2.68 -12.75 0.89
N THR A 243 -3.35 -11.61 0.94
CA THR A 243 -3.99 -11.16 2.17
C THR A 243 -5.50 -11.39 2.14
N ASN A 244 -6.08 -11.52 3.31
CA ASN A 244 -7.52 -11.67 3.45
C ASN A 244 -8.24 -10.35 3.10
N TYR A 245 -9.39 -10.47 2.42
CA TYR A 245 -10.29 -9.33 2.24
C TYR A 245 -11.08 -9.09 3.53
N MET A 246 -10.71 -8.05 4.28
CA MET A 246 -11.23 -7.74 5.61
C MET A 246 -12.50 -6.87 5.54
N LYS A 247 -13.42 -7.17 4.61
CA LYS A 247 -14.58 -6.36 4.24
C LYS A 247 -15.42 -5.89 5.44
N PHE A 248 -15.76 -6.77 6.36
CA PHE A 248 -16.54 -6.41 7.55
C PHE A 248 -15.82 -5.39 8.44
N SER A 249 -14.52 -5.58 8.67
CA SER A 249 -13.75 -4.71 9.54
C SER A 249 -13.53 -3.32 8.96
N ILE A 250 -13.30 -3.23 7.65
CA ILE A 250 -13.18 -1.92 6.99
C ILE A 250 -14.53 -1.20 6.94
N GLN A 251 -15.65 -1.90 6.79
CA GLN A 251 -16.98 -1.29 6.86
C GLN A 251 -17.25 -0.69 8.26
N GLN A 252 -16.85 -1.39 9.33
CA GLN A 252 -16.96 -0.82 10.68
C GLN A 252 -16.12 0.46 10.82
N LEU A 253 -14.87 0.47 10.31
CA LEU A 253 -14.00 1.63 10.32
C LEU A 253 -14.58 2.80 9.51
N LEU A 254 -15.06 2.53 8.30
CA LEU A 254 -15.62 3.55 7.42
C LEU A 254 -16.93 4.13 8.01
N ASN A 255 -17.75 3.32 8.65
CA ASN A 255 -18.97 3.79 9.36
C ASN A 255 -18.63 4.70 10.55
N LEU A 256 -17.52 4.45 11.27
CA LEU A 256 -17.03 5.39 12.29
C LEU A 256 -16.57 6.71 11.68
N ARG A 257 -15.94 6.66 10.51
CA ARG A 257 -15.57 7.87 9.77
C ARG A 257 -16.80 8.66 9.36
N LEU A 258 -17.81 7.99 8.82
CA LEU A 258 -19.07 8.63 8.42
C LEU A 258 -19.74 9.39 9.58
N LYS A 259 -19.78 8.79 10.78
CA LYS A 259 -20.34 9.43 11.99
C LYS A 259 -19.55 10.68 12.42
N LYS A 260 -18.27 10.79 12.08
CA LYS A 260 -17.45 11.99 12.36
C LYS A 260 -17.64 13.10 11.33
N LEU A 261 -18.27 12.82 10.20
CA LEU A 261 -18.54 13.79 9.13
C LEU A 261 -19.94 14.41 9.28
N GLN A 262 -20.82 13.79 10.05
CA GLN A 262 -22.14 14.28 10.46
C GLN A 262 -22.03 15.17 11.69
#